data_439e6eaacfd87ba18bd34c29c8c41275
#
_entry.id   439e6eaacfd87ba18bd34c29c8c41275
#
_cell.length_a   1.000
_cell.length_b   1.000
_cell.length_c   1.000
_cell.angle_alpha   90.00
_cell.angle_beta   90.00
_cell.angle_gamma   90.00
#
_symmetry.space_group_name_H-M   'P 1'
#
loop_
_entity.id
_entity.type
_entity.pdbx_description
1 polymer ?
#
loop_
_entity_poly.entity_id
_entity_poly.type
_entity_poly.pdbx_seq_one_letter_code
_entity_poly.pdbx_strand_id
1 'polypeptide(L)'
;LIAIDDPEAMIVQKLESDSYYSGDQVQLLLQKALLTLPEKQRMVFNLKYYQEMKYEDMSEIFGTSVGALKASYHHAVKKIEKFLEEVD
;
A
#
# COMPACT_ATOMS: atom_id res chain seq x y z
N LEU A 1 -7.86 -12.28 -12.10
CA LEU A 1 -6.78 -11.80 -12.95
C LEU A 1 -6.19 -10.51 -12.40
N ILE A 2 -4.93 -10.58 -12.07
CA ILE A 2 -4.22 -9.45 -11.49
C ILE A 2 -3.60 -8.64 -12.62
N ALA A 3 -3.91 -7.35 -12.68
CA ALA A 3 -3.29 -6.46 -13.63
C ALA A 3 -1.80 -6.33 -13.27
N ILE A 4 -0.93 -6.46 -14.26
CA ILE A 4 0.52 -6.43 -14.04
C ILE A 4 0.98 -5.10 -13.43
N ASP A 5 0.24 -4.04 -13.71
CA ASP A 5 0.55 -2.69 -13.24
C ASP A 5 -0.23 -2.28 -11.98
N ASP A 6 -0.92 -3.24 -11.34
CA ASP A 6 -1.64 -2.97 -10.10
C ASP A 6 -0.66 -3.10 -8.92
N PRO A 7 -0.29 -1.98 -8.27
CA PRO A 7 0.69 -2.03 -7.18
C PRO A 7 0.23 -2.85 -5.98
N GLU A 8 -1.06 -2.82 -5.64
CA GLU A 8 -1.59 -3.61 -4.52
C GLU A 8 -1.40 -5.10 -4.78
N ALA A 9 -1.81 -5.53 -5.97
CA ALA A 9 -1.71 -6.93 -6.34
C ALA A 9 -0.25 -7.38 -6.37
N MET A 10 0.65 -6.52 -6.82
CA MET A 10 2.07 -6.84 -6.86
C MET A 10 2.65 -7.03 -5.46
N ILE A 11 2.28 -6.18 -4.51
CA ILE A 11 2.74 -6.32 -3.12
C ILE A 11 2.24 -7.63 -2.53
N VAL A 12 0.94 -7.88 -2.63
CA VAL A 12 0.33 -9.08 -2.07
C VAL A 12 0.94 -10.32 -2.70
N GLN A 13 1.07 -10.33 -4.02
CA GLN A 13 1.64 -11.46 -4.73
C GLN A 13 3.08 -11.72 -4.30
N LYS A 14 3.87 -10.66 -4.16
CA LYS A 14 5.26 -10.79 -3.74
C LYS A 14 5.36 -11.40 -2.35
N LEU A 15 4.53 -10.92 -1.41
CA LEU A 15 4.53 -11.43 -0.05
C LEU A 15 4.02 -12.87 0.02
N GLU A 16 2.97 -13.19 -0.74
CA GLU A 16 2.41 -14.54 -0.73
C GLU A 16 3.32 -15.56 -1.41
N SER A 17 4.10 -15.13 -2.39
CA SER A 17 5.03 -16.02 -3.07
C SER A 17 6.27 -16.33 -2.25
N ASP A 18 6.51 -15.56 -1.19
CA ASP A 18 7.62 -15.81 -0.28
C ASP A 18 7.18 -16.83 0.77
N SER A 19 7.64 -18.06 0.62
CA SER A 19 7.23 -19.18 1.48
C SER A 19 7.72 -19.04 2.92
N TYR A 20 8.55 -18.04 3.24
CA TYR A 20 9.01 -17.82 4.61
C TYR A 20 7.95 -17.18 5.49
N TYR A 21 6.90 -16.61 4.91
CA TYR A 21 5.95 -15.81 5.69
C TYR A 21 4.57 -16.45 5.70
N SER A 22 4.03 -16.61 6.91
CA SER A 22 2.62 -16.94 7.09
C SER A 22 1.78 -15.68 6.83
N GLY A 23 0.46 -15.86 6.71
CA GLY A 23 -0.44 -14.71 6.54
C GLY A 23 -0.31 -13.68 7.67
N ASP A 24 -0.15 -14.15 8.90
CA ASP A 24 0.01 -13.25 10.05
C ASP A 24 1.34 -12.49 9.98
N GLN A 25 2.40 -13.15 9.55
CA GLN A 25 3.70 -12.51 9.38
C GLN A 25 3.67 -11.47 8.26
N VAL A 26 2.97 -11.76 7.17
CA VAL A 26 2.79 -10.80 6.09
C VAL A 26 2.09 -9.53 6.59
N GLN A 27 1.03 -9.69 7.37
CA GLN A 27 0.31 -8.56 7.93
C GLN A 27 1.19 -7.76 8.90
N LEU A 28 1.95 -8.43 9.73
CA LEU A 28 2.85 -7.76 10.65
C LEU A 28 3.92 -6.94 9.91
N LEU A 29 4.51 -7.51 8.87
CA LEU A 29 5.50 -6.81 8.05
C LEU A 29 4.90 -5.60 7.35
N LEU A 30 3.69 -5.76 6.82
CA LEU A 30 3.00 -4.66 6.18
C LEU A 30 2.72 -3.53 7.17
N GLN A 31 2.28 -3.85 8.39
CA GLN A 31 2.06 -2.85 9.42
C GLN A 31 3.35 -2.12 9.79
N LYS A 32 4.45 -2.84 9.90
CA LYS A 32 5.76 -2.22 10.16
C LYS A 32 6.18 -1.28 9.03
N ALA A 33 5.94 -1.71 7.78
CA ALA A 33 6.24 -0.88 6.62
C ALA A 33 5.42 0.41 6.63
N LEU A 34 4.13 0.30 6.98
CA LEU A 34 3.26 1.46 7.05
C LEU A 34 3.73 2.51 8.05
N LEU A 35 4.34 2.07 9.15
CA LEU A 35 4.87 3.00 10.15
C LEU A 35 6.04 3.82 9.63
N THR A 36 6.68 3.40 8.54
CA THR A 36 7.78 4.17 7.94
C THR A 36 7.29 5.27 6.99
N LEU A 37 6.00 5.27 6.67
CA LEU A 37 5.43 6.23 5.72
C LEU A 37 5.09 7.56 6.39
N PRO A 38 5.22 8.69 5.65
CA PRO A 38 4.61 9.93 6.10
C PRO A 38 3.11 9.74 6.36
N GLU A 39 2.60 10.49 7.32
CA GLU A 39 1.23 10.33 7.76
C GLU A 39 0.21 10.35 6.62
N LYS A 40 0.32 11.30 5.70
CA LYS A 40 -0.63 11.41 4.58
C LYS A 40 -0.59 10.18 3.67
N GLN A 41 0.60 9.70 3.37
CA GLN A 41 0.74 8.50 2.53
C GLN A 41 0.16 7.27 3.23
N ARG A 42 0.40 7.15 4.53
CA ARG A 42 -0.14 6.05 5.32
C ARG A 42 -1.67 6.10 5.34
N MET A 43 -2.25 7.28 5.52
CA MET A 43 -3.71 7.44 5.52
C MET A 43 -4.31 7.05 4.17
N VAL A 44 -3.72 7.53 3.08
CA VAL A 44 -4.19 7.21 1.73
C VAL A 44 -4.09 5.71 1.48
N PHE A 45 -2.97 5.10 1.87
CA PHE A 45 -2.80 3.66 1.71
C PHE A 45 -3.87 2.90 2.48
N ASN A 46 -4.09 3.24 3.75
CA ASN A 46 -5.08 2.53 4.57
C ASN A 46 -6.48 2.62 3.99
N LEU A 47 -6.88 3.80 3.52
CA LEU A 47 -8.20 3.99 2.96
C LEU A 47 -8.37 3.22 1.65
N LYS A 48 -7.34 3.22 0.82
CA LYS A 48 -7.42 2.54 -0.48
C LYS A 48 -7.29 1.04 -0.36
N TYR A 49 -6.30 0.58 0.39
CA TYR A 49 -5.97 -0.84 0.47
C TYR A 49 -6.94 -1.62 1.37
N TYR A 50 -7.14 -1.13 2.60
CA TYR A 50 -7.95 -1.87 3.57
C TYR A 50 -9.43 -1.57 3.47
N GLN A 51 -9.80 -0.34 3.17
CA GLN A 51 -11.20 0.06 3.12
C GLN A 51 -11.76 0.14 1.71
N GLU A 52 -10.91 -0.07 0.71
CA GLU A 52 -11.29 -0.09 -0.71
C GLU A 52 -12.05 1.16 -1.11
N MET A 53 -11.68 2.30 -0.52
CA MET A 53 -12.33 3.58 -0.81
C MET A 53 -11.95 4.07 -2.20
N LYS A 54 -12.92 4.63 -2.91
CA LYS A 54 -12.67 5.22 -4.22
C LYS A 54 -11.88 6.52 -4.09
N TYR A 55 -11.02 6.79 -5.06
CA TYR A 55 -10.25 8.04 -5.06
C TYR A 55 -11.15 9.27 -5.05
N GLU A 56 -12.29 9.21 -5.73
CA GLU A 56 -13.24 10.32 -5.75
C GLU A 56 -13.73 10.64 -4.34
N ASP A 57 -14.03 9.61 -3.56
CA ASP A 57 -14.48 9.78 -2.17
C ASP A 57 -13.36 10.31 -1.29
N MET A 58 -12.15 9.81 -1.47
CA MET A 58 -11.00 10.35 -0.75
C MET A 58 -10.74 11.81 -1.10
N SER A 59 -10.94 12.17 -2.36
CA SER A 59 -10.77 13.54 -2.82
C SER A 59 -11.70 14.50 -2.07
N GLU A 60 -12.91 14.07 -1.82
CA GLU A 60 -13.86 14.87 -1.05
C GLU A 60 -13.42 15.03 0.41
N ILE A 61 -12.90 13.95 1.01
CA ILE A 61 -12.47 13.96 2.40
C ILE A 61 -11.24 14.84 2.60
N PHE A 62 -10.24 14.71 1.74
CA PHE A 62 -8.96 15.38 1.91
C PHE A 62 -8.87 16.74 1.22
N GLY A 63 -9.82 17.07 0.34
CA GLY A 63 -9.72 18.27 -0.46
C GLY A 63 -8.54 18.26 -1.42
N THR A 64 -8.14 17.08 -1.86
CA THR A 64 -6.99 16.87 -2.74
C THR A 64 -7.46 16.23 -4.04
N SER A 65 -6.83 16.55 -5.14
CA SER A 65 -7.23 15.98 -6.44
C SER A 65 -7.01 14.47 -6.49
N VAL A 66 -7.81 13.80 -7.31
CA VAL A 66 -7.67 12.36 -7.55
C VAL A 66 -6.27 12.03 -8.03
N GLY A 67 -5.71 12.83 -8.93
CA GLY A 67 -4.36 12.62 -9.43
C GLY A 67 -3.31 12.67 -8.33
N ALA A 68 -3.44 13.63 -7.41
CA ALA A 68 -2.52 13.74 -6.28
C ALA A 68 -2.64 12.54 -5.33
N LEU A 69 -3.86 12.05 -5.12
CA LEU A 69 -4.09 10.87 -4.28
C LEU A 69 -3.49 9.62 -4.90
N LYS A 70 -3.65 9.45 -6.21
CA LYS A 70 -3.02 8.33 -6.93
C LYS A 70 -1.50 8.39 -6.79
N ALA A 71 -0.92 9.58 -6.91
CA ALA A 71 0.52 9.75 -6.73
C ALA A 71 0.95 9.39 -5.31
N SER A 72 0.20 9.85 -4.30
CA SER A 72 0.48 9.52 -2.89
C SER A 72 0.44 8.01 -2.66
N TYR A 73 -0.57 7.34 -3.20
CA TYR A 73 -0.70 5.90 -3.08
C TYR A 73 0.48 5.19 -3.74
N HIS A 74 0.84 5.62 -4.95
CA HIS A 74 1.98 5.06 -5.67
C HIS A 74 3.27 5.19 -4.87
N HIS A 75 3.53 6.37 -4.30
CA HIS A 75 4.70 6.59 -3.46
C HIS A 75 4.69 5.71 -2.22
N ALA A 76 3.53 5.55 -1.59
CA ALA A 76 3.39 4.66 -0.43
C ALA A 76 3.75 3.23 -0.81
N VAL A 77 3.21 2.74 -1.92
CA VAL A 77 3.48 1.38 -2.41
C VAL A 77 4.97 1.17 -2.66
N LYS A 78 5.62 2.13 -3.31
CA LYS A 78 7.05 2.03 -3.61
C LYS A 78 7.89 1.97 -2.34
N LYS A 79 7.54 2.78 -1.34
CA LYS A 79 8.25 2.75 -0.06
C LYS A 79 8.05 1.44 0.68
N ILE A 80 6.84 0.88 0.62
CA ILE A 80 6.55 -0.42 1.22
C ILE A 80 7.37 -1.51 0.54
N GLU A 81 7.41 -1.52 -0.79
CA GLU A 81 8.21 -2.49 -1.53
C GLU A 81 9.68 -2.42 -1.11
N LYS A 82 10.21 -1.20 -1.01
CA LYS A 82 11.60 -1.00 -0.61
C LYS A 82 11.86 -1.51 0.80
N PHE A 83 10.96 -1.21 1.73
CA PHE A 83 11.05 -1.71 3.09
C PHE A 83 11.11 -3.23 3.12
N LEU A 84 10.23 -3.88 2.37
CA LEU A 84 10.16 -5.34 2.34
C LEU A 84 11.41 -5.98 1.72
N GLU A 85 12.04 -5.30 0.79
CA GLU A 85 13.30 -5.77 0.21
C GLU A 85 14.46 -5.72 1.20
N GLU A 86 14.39 -4.85 2.19
CA GLU A 86 15.45 -4.62 3.16
C GLU A 86 15.27 -5.41 4.46
N VAL A 87 14.22 -6.20 4.59
CA VAL A 87 13.83 -6.84 5.85
C VAL A 87 14.55 -8.16 6.12
N ASP A 88 15.47 -8.56 5.34
CA ASP A 88 16.19 -9.79 5.63
C ASP A 88 17.25 -9.59 6.71
#